data_76310f30ecb8b4b12a9ec872eb9ec5f6
#
_entry.id   76310f30ecb8b4b12a9ec872eb9ec5f6
#
_cell.length_a   1.000
_cell.length_b   1.000
_cell.length_c   1.000
_cell.angle_alpha   90.00
_cell.angle_beta   90.00
_cell.angle_gamma   90.00
#
_symmetry.space_group_name_H-M   'P 1'
#
loop_
_entity.id
_entity.type
_entity.pdbx_description
1 polymer ?
#
loop_
_entity_poly.entity_id
_entity_poly.type
_entity_poly.pdbx_seq_one_letter_code
_entity_poly.pdbx_strand_id
1 'polypeptide(L)'
;YRKTFKVNEKERGQVFRIEFDGVYMNSSVYINGHLLGTRPYGYISFSYILTDYINWGGENVIAVKVDNSDQPNSRWYSGCGIYRDVRLVKLNPIHIPEWGTFVTSDVNPDGTATVKVNYKMVNHIPPGNGITVKQTIYDADNRIVAKTQPYQDFIWNSEFTQQKTDTLQIDNPILWSLEKPYLYTVKTDVYDYNGINLLDTYSTVFGIRTIEF
;
A
#
# COMPACT_ATOMS: atom_id res chain seq x y z
N TYR A 1 -17.43 -18.02 -2.59
CA TYR A 1 -17.03 -17.71 -1.20
C TYR A 1 -17.93 -16.62 -0.65
N ARG A 2 -18.18 -16.67 0.68
CA ARG A 2 -18.97 -15.64 1.37
C ARG A 2 -18.45 -15.47 2.79
N LYS A 3 -18.31 -14.21 3.22
CA LYS A 3 -17.87 -13.84 4.56
C LYS A 3 -18.67 -12.64 5.07
N THR A 4 -19.15 -12.72 6.31
CA THR A 4 -19.75 -11.59 7.01
C THR A 4 -18.73 -10.93 7.94
N PHE A 5 -18.87 -9.62 8.11
CA PHE A 5 -18.10 -8.81 9.06
C PHE A 5 -18.94 -7.62 9.53
N LYS A 6 -18.55 -7.03 10.66
CA LYS A 6 -19.22 -5.85 11.20
C LYS A 6 -18.31 -4.65 11.12
N VAL A 7 -18.89 -3.49 10.80
CA VAL A 7 -18.24 -2.19 10.87
C VAL A 7 -18.98 -1.36 11.90
N ASN A 8 -18.25 -0.70 12.80
CA ASN A 8 -18.84 0.12 13.83
C ASN A 8 -19.29 1.48 13.25
N GLU A 9 -20.41 2.04 13.72
CA GLU A 9 -20.86 3.38 13.32
C GLU A 9 -19.81 4.46 13.62
N LYS A 10 -19.03 4.31 14.69
CA LYS A 10 -17.93 5.23 15.05
C LYS A 10 -16.79 5.29 14.04
N GLU A 11 -16.74 4.33 13.11
CA GLU A 11 -15.72 4.28 12.06
C GLU A 11 -16.16 4.99 10.77
N ARG A 12 -17.36 5.58 10.77
CA ARG A 12 -17.85 6.43 9.67
C ARG A 12 -16.85 7.55 9.39
N GLY A 13 -16.50 7.71 8.11
CA GLY A 13 -15.45 8.62 7.67
C GLY A 13 -14.08 7.97 7.46
N GLN A 14 -13.89 6.72 7.90
CA GLN A 14 -12.73 5.92 7.50
C GLN A 14 -12.94 5.31 6.12
N VAL A 15 -11.84 4.98 5.45
CA VAL A 15 -11.86 4.25 4.17
C VAL A 15 -11.65 2.77 4.43
N PHE A 16 -12.53 1.95 3.86
CA PHE A 16 -12.43 0.50 3.92
C PHE A 16 -12.07 -0.06 2.54
N ARG A 17 -11.07 -0.91 2.51
CA ARG A 17 -10.57 -1.57 1.30
C ARG A 17 -10.46 -3.07 1.56
N ILE A 18 -10.83 -3.90 0.58
CA ILE A 18 -10.54 -5.33 0.58
C ILE A 18 -9.42 -5.62 -0.40
N GLU A 19 -8.44 -6.39 0.03
CA GLU A 19 -7.26 -6.80 -0.75
C GLU A 19 -7.25 -8.30 -0.94
N PHE A 20 -6.92 -8.73 -2.14
CA PHE A 20 -6.74 -10.13 -2.52
C PHE A 20 -5.34 -10.33 -3.08
N ASP A 21 -4.54 -11.18 -2.48
CA ASP A 21 -3.20 -11.50 -2.98
C ASP A 21 -3.23 -12.49 -4.15
N GLY A 22 -4.31 -13.23 -4.31
CA GLY A 22 -4.50 -14.10 -5.46
C GLY A 22 -5.81 -14.88 -5.41
N VAL A 23 -6.54 -14.81 -6.53
CA VAL A 23 -7.78 -15.55 -6.77
C VAL A 23 -7.77 -16.11 -8.19
N TYR A 24 -7.78 -17.43 -8.34
CA TYR A 24 -7.76 -18.07 -9.64
C TYR A 24 -9.13 -18.65 -9.99
N MET A 25 -9.80 -18.20 -11.05
CA MET A 25 -9.68 -17.03 -11.92
C MET A 25 -11.07 -16.46 -12.22
N ASN A 26 -11.19 -15.46 -13.11
CA ASN A 26 -12.47 -14.82 -13.45
C ASN A 26 -13.28 -14.46 -12.20
N SER A 27 -12.62 -13.85 -11.22
CA SER A 27 -13.22 -13.54 -9.93
C SER A 27 -14.08 -12.28 -10.00
N SER A 28 -15.34 -12.38 -9.56
CA SER A 28 -16.23 -11.23 -9.37
C SER A 28 -16.46 -11.03 -7.88
N VAL A 29 -16.18 -9.83 -7.38
CA VAL A 29 -16.25 -9.47 -5.96
C VAL A 29 -17.45 -8.56 -5.71
N TYR A 30 -18.21 -8.87 -4.67
CA TYR A 30 -19.42 -8.14 -4.28
C TYR A 30 -19.33 -7.74 -2.81
N ILE A 31 -19.87 -6.58 -2.49
CA ILE A 31 -20.17 -6.10 -1.13
C ILE A 31 -21.66 -5.81 -1.01
N ASN A 32 -22.35 -6.41 -0.03
CA ASN A 32 -23.78 -6.17 0.24
C ASN A 32 -24.67 -6.28 -1.02
N GLY A 33 -24.30 -7.18 -1.96
CA GLY A 33 -24.98 -7.37 -3.24
C GLY A 33 -24.51 -6.47 -4.39
N HIS A 34 -23.67 -5.46 -4.13
CA HIS A 34 -23.10 -4.58 -5.15
C HIS A 34 -21.82 -5.18 -5.75
N LEU A 35 -21.75 -5.27 -7.08
CA LEU A 35 -20.54 -5.71 -7.79
C LEU A 35 -19.49 -4.63 -7.71
N LEU A 36 -18.32 -4.95 -7.15
CA LEU A 36 -17.13 -4.07 -7.11
C LEU A 36 -16.31 -4.16 -8.38
N GLY A 37 -16.21 -5.35 -8.94
CA GLY A 37 -15.49 -5.58 -10.19
C GLY A 37 -15.22 -7.05 -10.45
N THR A 38 -14.69 -7.31 -11.65
CA THR A 38 -14.29 -8.64 -12.10
C THR A 38 -12.81 -8.62 -12.50
N ARG A 39 -12.06 -9.62 -12.03
CA ARG A 39 -10.65 -9.82 -12.34
C ARG A 39 -10.48 -11.15 -13.07
N PRO A 40 -10.18 -11.14 -14.38
CA PRO A 40 -10.03 -12.37 -15.16
C PRO A 40 -8.73 -13.11 -14.85
N TYR A 41 -7.60 -12.39 -14.69
CA TYR A 41 -6.28 -12.99 -14.48
C TYR A 41 -6.06 -13.41 -13.02
N GLY A 42 -5.57 -14.64 -12.82
CA GLY A 42 -5.52 -15.28 -11.51
C GLY A 42 -4.22 -15.09 -10.72
N TYR A 43 -3.17 -14.47 -11.27
CA TYR A 43 -1.83 -14.44 -10.67
C TYR A 43 -1.35 -13.05 -10.23
N ILE A 44 -2.24 -12.08 -10.11
CA ILE A 44 -1.93 -10.75 -9.60
C ILE A 44 -2.77 -10.43 -8.37
N SER A 45 -2.20 -9.60 -7.47
CA SER A 45 -2.96 -8.99 -6.38
C SER A 45 -3.86 -7.88 -6.91
N PHE A 46 -4.99 -7.68 -6.25
CA PHE A 46 -5.93 -6.61 -6.58
C PHE A 46 -6.73 -6.20 -5.34
N SER A 47 -7.30 -5.01 -5.38
CA SER A 47 -8.11 -4.49 -4.28
C SER A 47 -9.31 -3.70 -4.77
N TYR A 48 -10.30 -3.52 -3.88
CA TYR A 48 -11.49 -2.70 -4.11
C TYR A 48 -11.81 -1.86 -2.87
N ILE A 49 -12.22 -0.62 -3.08
CA ILE A 49 -12.78 0.24 -2.02
C ILE A 49 -14.21 -0.21 -1.73
N LEU A 50 -14.53 -0.34 -0.45
CA LEU A 50 -15.82 -0.78 0.04
C LEU A 50 -16.68 0.34 0.60
N THR A 51 -16.08 1.48 0.92
CA THR A 51 -16.62 2.55 1.77
C THR A 51 -18.03 2.99 1.38
N ASP A 52 -18.31 3.14 0.09
CA ASP A 52 -19.60 3.62 -0.42
C ASP A 52 -20.75 2.62 -0.24
N TYR A 53 -20.42 1.35 0.02
CA TYR A 53 -21.39 0.25 0.13
C TYR A 53 -21.44 -0.34 1.54
N ILE A 54 -20.77 0.26 2.52
CA ILE A 54 -20.72 -0.21 3.91
C ILE A 54 -22.04 0.10 4.63
N ASN A 55 -22.61 -0.92 5.26
CA ASN A 55 -23.65 -0.77 6.26
C ASN A 55 -22.99 -0.39 7.60
N TRP A 56 -22.90 0.91 7.87
CA TRP A 56 -22.30 1.44 9.09
C TRP A 56 -23.12 1.05 10.32
N GLY A 57 -22.45 0.61 11.38
CA GLY A 57 -23.08 0.11 12.59
C GLY A 57 -23.68 -1.29 12.47
N GLY A 58 -23.59 -1.91 11.29
CA GLY A 58 -24.26 -3.16 10.96
C GLY A 58 -23.35 -4.26 10.41
N GLU A 59 -24.00 -5.31 9.96
CA GLU A 59 -23.36 -6.44 9.28
C GLU A 59 -23.19 -6.14 7.80
N ASN A 60 -22.05 -6.55 7.29
CA ASN A 60 -21.65 -6.46 5.89
C ASN A 60 -21.30 -7.84 5.35
N VAL A 61 -21.53 -8.08 4.09
CA VAL A 61 -21.30 -9.36 3.43
C VAL A 61 -20.42 -9.17 2.20
N ILE A 62 -19.22 -9.76 2.21
CA ILE A 62 -18.40 -9.96 1.01
C ILE A 62 -18.77 -11.30 0.38
N ALA A 63 -19.00 -11.28 -0.93
CA ALA A 63 -19.14 -12.47 -1.74
C ALA A 63 -18.15 -12.45 -2.91
N VAL A 64 -17.52 -13.59 -3.17
CA VAL A 64 -16.56 -13.77 -4.28
C VAL A 64 -17.02 -14.95 -5.11
N LYS A 65 -17.44 -14.69 -6.35
CA LYS A 65 -17.64 -15.70 -7.38
C LYS A 65 -16.30 -15.93 -8.07
N VAL A 66 -15.92 -17.19 -8.21
CA VAL A 66 -14.72 -17.59 -8.96
C VAL A 66 -15.17 -18.60 -10.02
N ASP A 67 -14.75 -18.42 -11.26
CA ASP A 67 -15.12 -19.26 -12.37
C ASP A 67 -13.87 -19.70 -13.15
N ASN A 68 -13.59 -20.99 -13.08
CA ASN A 68 -12.49 -21.64 -13.80
C ASN A 68 -13.05 -22.81 -14.65
N SER A 69 -14.23 -22.61 -15.22
CA SER A 69 -14.89 -23.62 -16.06
C SER A 69 -14.38 -23.66 -17.49
N ASP A 70 -13.71 -22.60 -17.96
CA ASP A 70 -13.19 -22.54 -19.33
C ASP A 70 -12.04 -23.54 -19.53
N GLN A 71 -12.17 -24.35 -20.60
CA GLN A 71 -11.19 -25.36 -20.99
C GLN A 71 -10.74 -25.13 -22.45
N PRO A 72 -9.49 -25.52 -22.81
CA PRO A 72 -8.52 -26.27 -22.00
C PRO A 72 -7.64 -25.37 -21.12
N ASN A 73 -7.44 -25.79 -19.86
CA ASN A 73 -6.34 -25.30 -19.01
C ASN A 73 -5.11 -26.17 -19.31
N SER A 74 -4.08 -25.59 -19.94
CA SER A 74 -2.92 -26.33 -20.41
C SER A 74 -1.65 -26.02 -19.62
N ARG A 75 -0.74 -26.99 -19.59
CA ARG A 75 0.66 -26.99 -19.13
C ARG A 75 0.91 -27.27 -17.65
N TRP A 76 0.06 -26.94 -16.73
CA TRP A 76 0.19 -27.25 -15.31
C TRP A 76 -1.16 -27.33 -14.60
N TYR A 77 -1.18 -27.83 -13.39
CA TYR A 77 -2.38 -27.82 -12.56
C TYR A 77 -2.74 -26.39 -12.14
N SER A 78 -3.96 -25.96 -12.46
CA SER A 78 -4.55 -24.71 -11.98
C SER A 78 -5.60 -25.06 -10.94
N GLY A 79 -5.38 -24.62 -9.69
CA GLY A 79 -6.43 -24.65 -8.67
C GLY A 79 -7.54 -23.65 -9.02
N CYS A 80 -8.71 -23.80 -8.39
CA CYS A 80 -9.82 -22.84 -8.51
C CYS A 80 -10.10 -22.25 -7.14
N GLY A 81 -10.13 -20.93 -7.04
CA GLY A 81 -10.55 -20.26 -5.82
C GLY A 81 -9.56 -19.22 -5.28
N ILE A 82 -9.79 -18.83 -4.05
CA ILE A 82 -8.91 -17.94 -3.29
C ILE A 82 -7.75 -18.80 -2.76
N TYR A 83 -6.52 -18.57 -3.24
CA TYR A 83 -5.34 -19.36 -2.90
C TYR A 83 -4.28 -18.60 -2.11
N ARG A 84 -4.50 -17.30 -1.87
CA ARG A 84 -3.66 -16.42 -1.05
C ARG A 84 -4.51 -15.61 -0.08
N ASP A 85 -3.86 -14.75 0.70
CA ASP A 85 -4.49 -13.97 1.74
C ASP A 85 -5.54 -12.99 1.20
N VAL A 86 -6.56 -12.78 2.02
CA VAL A 86 -7.57 -11.73 1.84
C VAL A 86 -7.58 -10.86 3.09
N ARG A 87 -7.40 -9.56 2.92
CA ARG A 87 -7.34 -8.60 4.01
C ARG A 87 -8.42 -7.55 3.89
N LEU A 88 -9.08 -7.28 5.00
CA LEU A 88 -9.92 -6.09 5.17
C LEU A 88 -9.06 -5.01 5.81
N VAL A 89 -8.82 -3.93 5.10
CA VAL A 89 -7.95 -2.83 5.51
C VAL A 89 -8.80 -1.61 5.83
N LYS A 90 -8.56 -1.02 7.00
CA LYS A 90 -9.15 0.24 7.41
C LYS A 90 -8.09 1.34 7.35
N LEU A 91 -8.38 2.42 6.66
CA LEU A 91 -7.47 3.51 6.37
C LEU A 91 -8.06 4.84 6.83
N ASN A 92 -7.18 5.79 7.15
CA ASN A 92 -7.58 7.18 7.28
C ASN A 92 -8.03 7.73 5.92
N PRO A 93 -8.94 8.71 5.84
CA PRO A 93 -9.27 9.39 4.58
C PRO A 93 -8.05 9.98 3.87
N ILE A 94 -7.04 10.40 4.62
CA ILE A 94 -5.73 10.77 4.08
C ILE A 94 -4.76 9.63 4.34
N HIS A 95 -4.27 8.98 3.29
CA HIS A 95 -3.38 7.82 3.42
C HIS A 95 -2.50 7.63 2.18
N ILE A 96 -1.49 6.78 2.31
CA ILE A 96 -0.69 6.28 1.20
C ILE A 96 -1.42 5.08 0.59
N PRO A 97 -1.76 5.10 -0.71
CA PRO A 97 -2.45 3.98 -1.34
C PRO A 97 -1.58 2.72 -1.40
N GLU A 98 -2.21 1.60 -1.66
CA GLU A 98 -1.50 0.35 -1.96
C GLU A 98 -0.50 0.57 -3.11
N TRP A 99 0.73 0.07 -2.97
CA TRP A 99 1.85 0.33 -3.89
C TRP A 99 2.17 1.83 -4.05
N GLY A 100 1.80 2.64 -3.06
CA GLY A 100 1.92 4.10 -3.10
C GLY A 100 3.34 4.63 -2.90
N THR A 101 4.34 3.78 -2.63
CA THR A 101 5.74 4.18 -2.49
C THR A 101 6.62 3.45 -3.50
N PHE A 102 7.60 4.16 -4.06
CA PHE A 102 8.63 3.61 -4.94
C PHE A 102 9.98 4.17 -4.52
N VAL A 103 10.92 3.29 -4.19
CA VAL A 103 12.24 3.65 -3.66
C VAL A 103 13.31 3.32 -4.69
N THR A 104 14.17 4.30 -4.98
CA THR A 104 15.38 4.11 -5.79
C THR A 104 16.60 4.56 -5.00
N SER A 105 17.77 4.02 -5.34
CA SER A 105 19.02 4.38 -4.68
C SER A 105 20.18 4.45 -5.68
N ASP A 106 21.03 5.44 -5.48
CA ASP A 106 22.28 5.63 -6.22
C ASP A 106 23.44 5.54 -5.22
N VAL A 107 24.50 4.79 -5.55
CA VAL A 107 25.73 4.76 -4.78
C VAL A 107 26.63 5.89 -5.29
N ASN A 108 27.05 6.77 -4.38
CA ASN A 108 27.84 7.95 -4.70
C ASN A 108 29.34 7.62 -4.74
N PRO A 109 30.16 8.39 -5.49
CA PRO A 109 31.60 8.17 -5.56
C PRO A 109 32.33 8.31 -4.21
N ASP A 110 31.73 9.02 -3.26
CA ASP A 110 32.26 9.21 -1.89
C ASP A 110 31.94 8.04 -0.95
N GLY A 111 31.26 7.00 -1.44
CA GLY A 111 30.86 5.82 -0.68
C GLY A 111 29.55 5.95 0.08
N THR A 112 28.87 7.07 -0.02
CA THR A 112 27.51 7.23 0.52
C THR A 112 26.44 6.70 -0.44
N ALA A 113 25.18 6.61 -0.02
CA ALA A 113 24.08 6.33 -0.92
C ALA A 113 23.00 7.41 -0.85
N THR A 114 22.55 7.86 -2.01
CA THR A 114 21.38 8.73 -2.16
C THR A 114 20.14 7.86 -2.37
N VAL A 115 19.17 7.99 -1.47
CA VAL A 115 17.89 7.25 -1.54
C VAL A 115 16.77 8.24 -1.88
N LYS A 116 16.05 7.98 -2.97
CA LYS A 116 14.88 8.75 -3.39
C LYS A 116 13.62 7.95 -3.08
N VAL A 117 12.75 8.53 -2.28
CA VAL A 117 11.47 7.96 -1.90
C VAL A 117 10.37 8.71 -2.64
N ASN A 118 9.86 8.08 -3.71
CA ASN A 118 8.68 8.59 -4.41
C ASN A 118 7.46 8.02 -3.69
N TYR A 119 6.52 8.87 -3.30
CA TYR A 119 5.30 8.42 -2.66
C TYR A 119 4.08 9.15 -3.20
N LYS A 120 2.94 8.48 -3.11
CA LYS A 120 1.64 9.00 -3.49
C LYS A 120 0.80 9.20 -2.23
N MET A 121 -0.04 10.24 -2.25
CA MET A 121 -1.00 10.52 -1.18
C MET A 121 -2.39 10.59 -1.77
N VAL A 122 -3.34 9.89 -1.16
CA VAL A 122 -4.77 9.96 -1.51
C VAL A 122 -5.51 10.72 -0.43
N ASN A 123 -6.44 11.57 -0.86
CA ASN A 123 -7.30 12.34 0.02
C ASN A 123 -8.78 12.12 -0.34
N HIS A 124 -9.58 11.65 0.62
CA HIS A 124 -11.03 11.44 0.49
C HIS A 124 -11.86 12.50 1.25
N ILE A 125 -11.23 13.56 1.73
CA ILE A 125 -11.92 14.69 2.39
C ILE A 125 -11.74 15.97 1.56
N PRO A 126 -12.50 17.04 1.83
CA PRO A 126 -12.40 18.29 1.09
C PRO A 126 -10.96 18.80 0.99
N PRO A 127 -10.60 19.48 -0.13
CA PRO A 127 -9.25 20.00 -0.35
C PRO A 127 -8.85 21.06 0.69
N GLY A 128 -7.54 21.33 0.78
CA GLY A 128 -6.99 22.35 1.67
C GLY A 128 -6.59 21.84 3.05
N ASN A 129 -6.62 20.52 3.28
CA ASN A 129 -6.11 19.94 4.52
C ASN A 129 -4.57 19.90 4.48
N GLY A 130 -3.96 20.45 5.53
CA GLY A 130 -2.54 20.34 5.75
C GLY A 130 -2.18 19.01 6.42
N ILE A 131 -1.00 18.53 6.09
CA ILE A 131 -0.38 17.34 6.69
C ILE A 131 1.08 17.63 7.04
N THR A 132 1.64 16.81 7.90
CA THR A 132 3.08 16.75 8.16
C THR A 132 3.59 15.38 7.74
N VAL A 133 4.62 15.35 6.91
CA VAL A 133 5.23 14.11 6.41
C VAL A 133 6.62 13.94 6.98
N LYS A 134 6.99 12.70 7.27
CA LYS A 134 8.32 12.31 7.73
C LYS A 134 8.73 10.98 7.10
N GLN A 135 9.92 10.95 6.52
CA GLN A 135 10.57 9.72 6.08
C GLN A 135 11.60 9.27 7.11
N THR A 136 11.65 7.99 7.39
CA THR A 136 12.67 7.39 8.26
C THR A 136 13.15 6.09 7.64
N ILE A 137 14.48 5.94 7.46
CA ILE A 137 15.06 4.70 6.96
C ILE A 137 15.70 3.95 8.13
N TYR A 138 15.37 2.68 8.21
CA TYR A 138 15.87 1.72 9.19
C TYR A 138 16.76 0.68 8.51
N ASP A 139 17.82 0.27 9.20
CA ASP A 139 18.62 -0.89 8.83
C ASP A 139 17.93 -2.23 9.21
N ALA A 140 18.60 -3.35 8.92
CA ALA A 140 18.08 -4.68 9.24
C ALA A 140 17.92 -4.94 10.76
N ASP A 141 18.63 -4.17 11.60
CA ASP A 141 18.55 -4.24 13.06
C ASP A 141 17.52 -3.23 13.64
N ASN A 142 16.71 -2.59 12.80
CA ASN A 142 15.75 -1.52 13.15
C ASN A 142 16.40 -0.26 13.76
N ARG A 143 17.67 0.04 13.42
CA ARG A 143 18.32 1.30 13.79
C ARG A 143 18.04 2.33 12.71
N ILE A 144 17.83 3.59 13.13
CA ILE A 144 17.63 4.70 12.19
C ILE A 144 18.97 5.05 11.55
N VAL A 145 19.04 4.95 10.22
CA VAL A 145 20.23 5.30 9.42
C VAL A 145 20.07 6.60 8.65
N ALA A 146 18.84 7.02 8.37
CA ALA A 146 18.54 8.32 7.77
C ALA A 146 17.11 8.75 8.10
N LYS A 147 16.85 10.05 8.12
CA LYS A 147 15.51 10.62 8.28
C LYS A 147 15.42 12.01 7.67
N THR A 148 14.24 12.40 7.18
CA THR A 148 13.95 13.80 6.88
C THR A 148 13.64 14.56 8.17
N GLN A 149 13.80 15.88 8.17
CA GLN A 149 13.04 16.71 9.10
C GLN A 149 11.56 16.61 8.72
N PRO A 150 10.65 16.56 9.72
CA PRO A 150 9.22 16.66 9.42
C PRO A 150 8.93 17.95 8.66
N TYR A 151 8.15 17.87 7.60
CA TYR A 151 7.76 19.05 6.84
C TYR A 151 6.26 19.06 6.58
N GLN A 152 5.70 20.26 6.54
CA GLN A 152 4.29 20.49 6.26
C GLN A 152 4.05 20.52 4.76
N ASP A 153 2.93 19.95 4.35
CA ASP A 153 2.43 19.98 2.98
C ASP A 153 0.91 20.17 2.98
N PHE A 154 0.35 20.58 1.84
CA PHE A 154 -1.08 20.74 1.67
C PHE A 154 -1.57 19.82 0.56
N ILE A 155 -2.68 19.15 0.83
CA ILE A 155 -3.36 18.32 -0.16
C ILE A 155 -4.45 19.17 -0.81
N TRP A 156 -4.17 19.63 -2.02
CA TRP A 156 -5.00 20.59 -2.73
C TRP A 156 -6.22 19.99 -3.43
N ASN A 157 -6.17 18.67 -3.73
CA ASN A 157 -7.23 18.01 -4.49
C ASN A 157 -7.90 16.91 -3.65
N SER A 158 -9.23 16.92 -3.59
CA SER A 158 -10.01 15.75 -3.22
C SER A 158 -10.02 14.76 -4.38
N GLU A 159 -9.92 13.45 -4.09
CA GLU A 159 -9.97 12.35 -5.06
C GLU A 159 -8.72 12.18 -5.96
N PHE A 160 -7.71 13.06 -5.89
CA PHE A 160 -6.50 12.93 -6.69
C PHE A 160 -5.30 12.45 -5.87
N THR A 161 -4.49 11.63 -6.52
CA THR A 161 -3.22 11.17 -5.97
C THR A 161 -2.16 12.26 -6.15
N GLN A 162 -1.74 12.90 -5.07
CA GLN A 162 -0.58 13.78 -5.08
C GLN A 162 0.69 12.92 -5.03
N GLN A 163 1.64 13.17 -5.92
CA GLN A 163 2.94 12.49 -5.93
C GLN A 163 4.05 13.43 -5.47
N LYS A 164 4.92 12.94 -4.60
CA LYS A 164 6.07 13.65 -4.04
C LYS A 164 7.30 12.78 -4.07
N THR A 165 8.47 13.42 -3.96
CA THR A 165 9.77 12.73 -3.86
C THR A 165 10.58 13.36 -2.76
N ASP A 166 11.01 12.54 -1.80
CA ASP A 166 11.98 12.90 -0.77
C ASP A 166 13.32 12.26 -1.09
N THR A 167 14.40 12.96 -0.71
CA THR A 167 15.77 12.48 -0.90
C THR A 167 16.45 12.39 0.47
N LEU A 168 17.02 11.23 0.76
CA LEU A 168 17.77 10.95 1.98
C LEU A 168 19.16 10.44 1.61
N GLN A 169 20.13 10.66 2.50
CA GLN A 169 21.47 10.12 2.35
C GLN A 169 21.76 9.12 3.47
N ILE A 170 22.41 8.01 3.09
CA ILE A 170 22.89 7.00 4.03
C ILE A 170 24.42 7.00 3.96
N ASP A 171 25.05 7.27 5.10
CA ASP A 171 26.49 7.16 5.25
C ASP A 171 26.90 5.70 5.43
N ASN A 172 27.94 5.24 4.74
CA ASN A 172 28.45 3.87 4.79
C ASN A 172 27.36 2.79 4.58
N PRO A 173 26.63 2.81 3.46
CA PRO A 173 25.57 1.85 3.20
C PRO A 173 26.12 0.43 3.05
N ILE A 174 25.39 -0.53 3.57
CA ILE A 174 25.59 -1.96 3.27
C ILE A 174 24.88 -2.27 1.97
N LEU A 175 25.64 -2.63 0.94
CA LEU A 175 25.08 -2.93 -0.38
C LEU A 175 24.46 -4.32 -0.40
N TRP A 176 23.38 -4.45 -1.17
CA TRP A 176 22.75 -5.72 -1.47
C TRP A 176 23.60 -6.51 -2.48
N SER A 177 23.83 -7.77 -2.21
CA SER A 177 24.40 -8.74 -3.17
C SER A 177 23.72 -10.09 -3.01
N LEU A 178 24.02 -11.04 -3.91
CA LEU A 178 23.50 -12.41 -3.81
C LEU A 178 24.01 -13.13 -2.55
N GLU A 179 25.25 -12.85 -2.15
CA GLU A 179 25.89 -13.42 -0.96
C GLU A 179 25.41 -12.73 0.32
N LYS A 180 25.06 -11.45 0.21
CA LYS A 180 24.58 -10.63 1.33
C LYS A 180 23.36 -9.82 0.89
N PRO A 181 22.15 -10.43 0.90
CA PRO A 181 20.91 -9.75 0.48
C PRO A 181 20.42 -8.78 1.56
N TYR A 182 21.22 -7.74 1.83
CA TYR A 182 20.94 -6.78 2.89
C TYR A 182 19.82 -5.81 2.49
N LEU A 183 18.83 -5.65 3.39
CA LEU A 183 17.65 -4.84 3.14
C LEU A 183 17.49 -3.74 4.18
N TYR A 184 17.00 -2.61 3.72
CA TYR A 184 16.56 -1.48 4.51
C TYR A 184 15.04 -1.38 4.46
N THR A 185 14.47 -0.67 5.41
CA THR A 185 13.04 -0.32 5.41
C THR A 185 12.90 1.18 5.49
N VAL A 186 12.25 1.80 4.50
CA VAL A 186 11.78 3.17 4.64
C VAL A 186 10.36 3.17 5.18
N LYS A 187 10.13 4.03 6.16
CA LYS A 187 8.83 4.27 6.77
C LYS A 187 8.41 5.70 6.47
N THR A 188 7.28 5.84 5.79
CA THR A 188 6.64 7.13 5.52
C THR A 188 5.52 7.32 6.53
N ASP A 189 5.70 8.25 7.46
CA ASP A 189 4.69 8.63 8.45
C ASP A 189 3.99 9.91 7.99
N VAL A 190 2.67 9.90 8.02
CA VAL A 190 1.79 11.02 7.69
C VAL A 190 1.03 11.41 8.94
N TYR A 191 1.18 12.66 9.36
CA TYR A 191 0.51 13.23 10.52
C TYR A 191 -0.49 14.31 10.09
N ASP A 192 -1.35 14.72 11.01
CA ASP A 192 -2.11 15.96 10.87
C ASP A 192 -1.17 17.16 10.69
N TYR A 193 -1.72 18.31 10.32
CA TYR A 193 -0.94 19.52 10.05
C TYR A 193 0.01 19.91 11.19
N ASN A 194 -0.41 19.70 12.43
CA ASN A 194 0.38 20.03 13.60
C ASN A 194 1.46 19.00 13.94
N GLY A 195 1.51 17.87 13.23
CA GLY A 195 2.47 16.80 13.46
C GLY A 195 2.22 15.99 14.75
N ILE A 196 0.99 16.03 15.28
CA ILE A 196 0.64 15.40 16.57
C ILE A 196 -0.02 14.04 16.36
N ASN A 197 -1.08 14.00 15.54
CA ASN A 197 -1.84 12.77 15.32
C ASN A 197 -1.35 12.04 14.07
N LEU A 198 -0.91 10.80 14.24
CA LEU A 198 -0.55 9.92 13.13
C LEU A 198 -1.82 9.55 12.37
N LEU A 199 -1.89 9.91 11.09
CA LEU A 199 -2.99 9.60 10.18
C LEU A 199 -2.74 8.28 9.45
N ASP A 200 -1.50 8.10 8.95
CA ASP A 200 -1.10 6.90 8.22
C ASP A 200 0.39 6.61 8.36
N THR A 201 0.75 5.36 8.15
CA THR A 201 2.15 4.91 8.08
C THR A 201 2.29 3.83 7.03
N TYR A 202 3.28 3.99 6.15
CA TYR A 202 3.55 3.03 5.09
C TYR A 202 5.02 2.62 5.10
N SER A 203 5.28 1.30 5.06
CA SER A 203 6.64 0.76 5.09
C SER A 203 6.98 0.07 3.79
N THR A 204 8.17 0.37 3.25
CA THR A 204 8.67 -0.23 2.01
C THR A 204 10.07 -0.77 2.23
N VAL A 205 10.26 -2.04 1.92
CA VAL A 205 11.56 -2.70 1.99
C VAL A 205 12.32 -2.48 0.68
N PHE A 206 13.61 -2.17 0.74
CA PHE A 206 14.46 -1.97 -0.43
C PHE A 206 15.90 -2.40 -0.17
N GLY A 207 16.66 -2.69 -1.23
CA GLY A 207 18.10 -2.94 -1.19
C GLY A 207 18.84 -1.84 -1.95
N ILE A 208 20.06 -1.52 -1.51
CA ILE A 208 20.93 -0.57 -2.19
C ILE A 208 21.90 -1.34 -3.06
N ARG A 209 21.83 -1.14 -4.38
CA ARG A 209 22.73 -1.79 -5.34
C ARG A 209 22.88 -0.96 -6.60
N THR A 210 23.98 -1.16 -7.30
CA THR A 210 24.19 -0.69 -8.68
C THR A 210 24.13 -1.90 -9.62
N ILE A 211 23.51 -1.73 -10.78
CA ILE A 211 23.52 -2.68 -11.89
C ILE A 211 23.99 -1.92 -13.12
N GLU A 212 25.07 -2.39 -13.71
CA GLU A 212 25.59 -1.90 -15.00
C GLU A 212 25.47 -3.01 -16.04
N PHE A 213 25.13 -2.65 -17.28
CA PHE A 213 25.01 -3.56 -18.42
C PHE A 213 26.05 -3.21 -19.49
#